data_dd0cfaee2ba69185dcf87b891dec6f8a
#
_entry.id   dd0cfaee2ba69185dcf87b891dec6f8a
#
_cell.length_a   1.000
_cell.length_b   1.000
_cell.length_c   1.000
_cell.angle_alpha   90.00
_cell.angle_beta   90.00
_cell.angle_gamma   90.00
#
_symmetry.space_group_name_H-M   'P 1'
#
loop_
_entity.id
_entity.type
_entity.pdbx_description
1 polymer ?
#
loop_
_entity_poly.entity_id
_entity_poly.type
_entity_poly.pdbx_seq_one_letter_code
_entity_poly.pdbx_strand_id
1 'polypeptide(L)'
;MADQKHLGLILDSKLTFTKHINSKIVTAKKNLGIIKHLSKYLPINILSQMYKIFVRSHLDYCDFIYHCPPLIQYSPQGVSLNGLMESIEQIQYDAALAVTGAWHGSNRSKLYEELGWETLSDRRLFRRATQLYKITNNMTPSYLVNKLPPRKRCSLYNADHSLSFRELRCRSSRYANSFFPNAINSWNNLICNFTNMPSILEFKSLISSLIRPNHKSTFKIHDPLCIRFLFMLRLNLSPLRSHKWHHNFIDTPSETCTCHHEAEDTTHFLLKCPLYTTSRLSLFATALNLRLKYNLPDLQKNLRVFFVWRPLNDRG
;
A
#
# COMPACT_ATOMS: atom_id res chain seq x y z
N MET A 1 -25.62 -24.90 13.88
CA MET A 1 -25.46 -25.20 12.46
C MET A 1 -23.97 -25.32 12.17
N ALA A 2 -23.54 -26.33 11.40
CA ALA A 2 -22.16 -26.52 11.02
C ALA A 2 -21.74 -25.45 9.99
N ASP A 3 -20.46 -25.06 10.01
CA ASP A 3 -19.91 -24.19 8.99
C ASP A 3 -19.97 -24.86 7.61
N GLN A 4 -20.34 -24.12 6.59
CA GLN A 4 -20.39 -24.63 5.21
C GLN A 4 -19.28 -24.01 4.38
N LYS A 5 -18.62 -24.81 3.57
CA LYS A 5 -17.61 -24.35 2.60
C LYS A 5 -18.24 -24.27 1.22
N HIS A 6 -18.30 -23.06 0.65
CA HIS A 6 -18.81 -22.79 -0.69
C HIS A 6 -17.72 -22.12 -1.54
N LEU A 7 -17.33 -22.77 -2.64
CA LEU A 7 -16.26 -22.28 -3.53
C LEU A 7 -15.00 -21.82 -2.77
N GLY A 8 -14.63 -22.50 -1.69
CA GLY A 8 -13.47 -22.15 -0.89
C GLY A 8 -13.70 -21.06 0.16
N LEU A 9 -14.86 -20.42 0.20
CA LEU A 9 -15.30 -19.52 1.27
C LEU A 9 -15.96 -20.33 2.40
N ILE A 10 -15.55 -20.09 3.63
CA ILE A 10 -16.16 -20.68 4.81
C ILE A 10 -17.26 -19.75 5.32
N LEU A 11 -18.49 -20.23 5.28
CA LEU A 11 -19.67 -19.52 5.74
C LEU A 11 -20.05 -20.02 7.13
N ASP A 12 -20.09 -19.14 8.12
CA ASP A 12 -20.65 -19.42 9.43
C ASP A 12 -22.11 -18.94 9.51
N SER A 13 -22.89 -19.51 10.42
CA SER A 13 -24.33 -19.20 10.60
C SER A 13 -24.59 -17.73 10.90
N LYS A 14 -23.61 -17.02 11.44
CA LYS A 14 -23.70 -15.60 11.76
C LYS A 14 -23.11 -14.70 10.66
N LEU A 15 -22.55 -15.26 9.57
CA LEU A 15 -21.88 -14.52 8.50
C LEU A 15 -20.80 -13.56 9.04
N THR A 16 -20.02 -13.99 10.03
CA THR A 16 -18.92 -13.21 10.58
C THR A 16 -17.65 -13.36 9.76
N PHE A 17 -17.53 -14.44 9.00
CA PHE A 17 -16.37 -14.82 8.19
C PHE A 17 -15.07 -14.98 8.98
N THR A 18 -15.11 -14.94 10.29
CA THR A 18 -13.93 -14.99 11.18
C THR A 18 -13.09 -16.24 10.92
N LYS A 19 -13.71 -17.41 10.76
CA LYS A 19 -13.01 -18.68 10.48
C LYS A 19 -12.34 -18.66 9.10
N HIS A 20 -13.03 -18.09 8.10
CA HIS A 20 -12.46 -17.93 6.75
C HIS A 20 -11.23 -17.04 6.78
N ILE A 21 -11.37 -15.85 7.37
CA ILE A 21 -10.29 -14.85 7.45
C ILE A 21 -9.08 -15.42 8.18
N ASN A 22 -9.28 -16.06 9.33
CA ASN A 22 -8.21 -16.70 10.10
C ASN A 22 -7.49 -17.79 9.29
N SER A 23 -8.23 -18.63 8.56
CA SER A 23 -7.66 -19.63 7.66
C SER A 23 -6.75 -18.99 6.58
N LYS A 24 -7.20 -17.86 5.99
CA LYS A 24 -6.39 -17.13 4.98
C LYS A 24 -5.17 -16.46 5.60
N ILE A 25 -5.30 -15.90 6.80
CA ILE A 25 -4.18 -15.33 7.56
C ILE A 25 -3.10 -16.40 7.83
N VAL A 26 -3.49 -17.57 8.28
CA VAL A 26 -2.54 -18.67 8.53
C VAL A 26 -1.80 -19.08 7.27
N THR A 27 -2.51 -19.26 6.16
CA THR A 27 -1.90 -19.61 4.87
C THR A 27 -0.98 -18.50 4.37
N ALA A 28 -1.39 -17.24 4.44
CA ALA A 28 -0.61 -16.10 4.03
C ALA A 28 0.68 -15.95 4.87
N LYS A 29 0.59 -16.13 6.20
CA LYS A 29 1.76 -16.10 7.10
C LYS A 29 2.74 -17.23 6.80
N LYS A 30 2.25 -18.44 6.49
CA LYS A 30 3.11 -19.57 6.08
C LYS A 30 3.89 -19.24 4.82
N ASN A 31 3.23 -18.72 3.79
CA ASN A 31 3.87 -18.33 2.53
C ASN A 31 4.82 -17.14 2.72
N LEU A 32 4.48 -16.20 3.59
CA LEU A 32 5.37 -15.09 3.94
C LEU A 32 6.66 -15.59 4.62
N GLY A 33 6.59 -16.65 5.42
CA GLY A 33 7.78 -17.29 6.00
C GLY A 33 8.79 -17.72 4.93
N ILE A 34 8.32 -18.28 3.82
CA ILE A 34 9.17 -18.65 2.67
C ILE A 34 9.82 -17.41 2.06
N ILE A 35 9.05 -16.33 1.85
CA ILE A 35 9.58 -15.07 1.31
C ILE A 35 10.66 -14.47 2.24
N LYS A 36 10.42 -14.49 3.55
CA LYS A 36 11.40 -14.03 4.56
C LYS A 36 12.72 -14.82 4.46
N HIS A 37 12.64 -16.13 4.26
CA HIS A 37 13.84 -16.96 4.09
C HIS A 37 14.57 -16.62 2.80
N LEU A 38 13.86 -16.51 1.68
CA LEU A 38 14.44 -16.21 0.36
C LEU A 38 14.87 -14.74 0.20
N SER A 39 14.46 -13.86 1.10
CA SER A 39 14.76 -12.45 1.02
C SER A 39 16.26 -12.12 1.05
N LYS A 40 17.08 -13.01 1.57
CA LYS A 40 18.56 -12.88 1.58
C LYS A 40 19.21 -13.14 0.22
N TYR A 41 18.53 -13.85 -0.66
CA TYR A 41 19.11 -14.39 -1.90
C TYR A 41 18.50 -13.78 -3.15
N LEU A 42 17.23 -13.31 -3.09
CA LEU A 42 16.50 -12.88 -4.26
C LEU A 42 16.38 -11.34 -4.33
N PRO A 43 16.37 -10.77 -5.54
CA PRO A 43 16.18 -9.35 -5.74
C PRO A 43 14.76 -8.91 -5.40
N ILE A 44 14.60 -7.63 -5.04
CA ILE A 44 13.35 -7.02 -4.56
C ILE A 44 12.19 -7.20 -5.54
N ASN A 45 12.43 -7.07 -6.85
CA ASN A 45 11.41 -7.24 -7.86
C ASN A 45 10.81 -8.66 -7.84
N ILE A 46 11.65 -9.69 -7.70
CA ILE A 46 11.20 -11.08 -7.59
C ILE A 46 10.46 -11.31 -6.28
N LEU A 47 10.99 -10.85 -5.15
CA LEU A 47 10.32 -10.94 -3.85
C LEU A 47 8.96 -10.23 -3.86
N SER A 48 8.87 -9.05 -4.50
CA SER A 48 7.61 -8.32 -4.66
C SER A 48 6.60 -9.11 -5.51
N GLN A 49 7.05 -9.77 -6.58
CA GLN A 49 6.19 -10.65 -7.38
C GLN A 49 5.73 -11.87 -6.58
N MET A 50 6.65 -12.53 -5.85
CA MET A 50 6.31 -13.66 -4.99
C MET A 50 5.26 -13.28 -3.95
N TYR A 51 5.40 -12.12 -3.31
CA TYR A 51 4.37 -11.60 -2.40
C TYR A 51 3.01 -11.47 -3.09
N LYS A 52 2.98 -10.85 -4.28
CA LYS A 52 1.73 -10.65 -5.02
C LYS A 52 1.04 -11.96 -5.40
N ILE A 53 1.82 -12.99 -5.76
CA ILE A 53 1.33 -14.29 -6.23
C ILE A 53 0.97 -15.20 -5.04
N PHE A 54 1.86 -15.37 -4.06
CA PHE A 54 1.72 -16.40 -3.03
C PHE A 54 1.12 -15.92 -1.72
N VAL A 55 1.16 -14.62 -1.41
CA VAL A 55 0.63 -14.09 -0.16
C VAL A 55 -0.61 -13.26 -0.40
N ARG A 56 -0.52 -12.21 -1.23
CA ARG A 56 -1.61 -11.27 -1.46
C ARG A 56 -2.82 -11.92 -2.11
N SER A 57 -2.63 -12.90 -2.99
CA SER A 57 -3.72 -13.66 -3.60
C SER A 57 -4.66 -14.30 -2.58
N HIS A 58 -4.12 -14.80 -1.46
CA HIS A 58 -4.93 -15.34 -0.36
C HIS A 58 -5.69 -14.25 0.40
N LEU A 59 -5.10 -13.06 0.54
CA LEU A 59 -5.71 -11.92 1.22
C LEU A 59 -6.79 -11.23 0.39
N ASP A 60 -6.68 -11.35 -0.95
CA ASP A 60 -7.64 -10.80 -1.92
C ASP A 60 -8.80 -11.75 -2.22
N TYR A 61 -8.70 -13.04 -1.80
CA TYR A 61 -9.70 -14.03 -2.15
C TYR A 61 -11.02 -13.79 -1.44
N CYS A 62 -12.10 -13.60 -2.18
CA CYS A 62 -13.45 -13.32 -1.68
C CYS A 62 -13.58 -12.02 -0.84
N ASP A 63 -12.65 -11.08 -0.96
CA ASP A 63 -12.67 -9.83 -0.22
C ASP A 63 -13.96 -9.01 -0.40
N PHE A 64 -14.63 -9.12 -1.56
CA PHE A 64 -15.94 -8.50 -1.79
C PHE A 64 -17.01 -8.89 -0.78
N ILE A 65 -16.90 -10.10 -0.21
CA ILE A 65 -17.94 -10.68 0.64
C ILE A 65 -17.69 -10.32 2.11
N TYR A 66 -16.44 -10.45 2.57
CA TYR A 66 -16.13 -10.31 4.00
C TYR A 66 -15.49 -8.99 4.40
N HIS A 67 -14.92 -8.23 3.44
CA HIS A 67 -14.27 -6.98 3.77
C HIS A 67 -15.24 -5.82 3.69
N CYS A 68 -15.44 -5.19 4.83
CA CYS A 68 -16.20 -3.97 4.95
C CYS A 68 -15.32 -2.94 5.62
N PRO A 69 -14.93 -1.84 4.93
CA PRO A 69 -14.33 -0.72 5.63
C PRO A 69 -15.33 -0.20 6.66
N PRO A 70 -14.89 0.19 7.86
CA PRO A 70 -15.77 0.77 8.85
C PRO A 70 -16.42 2.01 8.23
N LEU A 71 -17.73 2.00 8.06
CA LEU A 71 -18.49 3.22 7.85
C LEU A 71 -18.33 4.01 9.15
N ILE A 72 -17.70 5.17 9.06
CA ILE A 72 -17.25 6.01 10.18
C ILE A 72 -18.37 6.35 11.19
N GLN A 73 -19.61 6.01 10.94
CA GLN A 73 -20.75 6.46 11.72
C GLN A 73 -21.59 5.38 12.45
N TYR A 74 -21.31 4.08 12.32
CA TYR A 74 -22.23 3.06 12.85
C TYR A 74 -21.57 1.86 13.52
N SER A 75 -20.56 2.06 14.37
CA SER A 75 -20.04 0.93 15.15
C SER A 75 -19.79 1.27 16.63
N PRO A 76 -20.77 1.13 17.51
CA PRO A 76 -20.50 1.02 18.95
C PRO A 76 -19.92 -0.35 19.36
N GLN A 77 -19.93 -1.36 18.50
CA GLN A 77 -19.59 -2.75 18.87
C GLN A 77 -18.80 -3.54 17.82
N GLY A 78 -18.13 -2.88 16.88
CA GLY A 78 -17.38 -3.52 15.79
C GLY A 78 -15.96 -3.99 16.13
N VAL A 79 -15.69 -4.41 17.35
CA VAL A 79 -14.33 -4.72 17.86
C VAL A 79 -13.69 -5.93 17.18
N SER A 80 -14.45 -6.90 16.71
CA SER A 80 -13.88 -8.18 16.22
C SER A 80 -13.36 -8.12 14.77
N LEU A 81 -14.06 -7.45 13.85
CA LEU A 81 -13.66 -7.38 12.43
C LEU A 81 -12.49 -6.41 12.20
N ASN A 82 -12.44 -5.30 12.93
CA ASN A 82 -11.35 -4.32 12.82
C ASN A 82 -9.99 -4.94 13.19
N GLY A 83 -9.92 -5.76 14.23
CA GLY A 83 -8.70 -6.48 14.60
C GLY A 83 -8.25 -7.49 13.54
N LEU A 84 -9.18 -8.18 12.89
CA LEU A 84 -8.87 -9.11 11.80
C LEU A 84 -8.38 -8.37 10.54
N MET A 85 -8.98 -7.23 10.19
CA MET A 85 -8.56 -6.42 9.06
C MET A 85 -7.17 -5.83 9.29
N GLU A 86 -6.88 -5.36 10.50
CA GLU A 86 -5.53 -4.91 10.87
C GLU A 86 -4.51 -6.07 10.82
N SER A 87 -4.91 -7.26 11.25
CA SER A 87 -4.05 -8.46 11.13
C SER A 87 -3.72 -8.81 9.68
N ILE A 88 -4.64 -8.60 8.75
CA ILE A 88 -4.41 -8.78 7.31
C ILE A 88 -3.45 -7.71 6.78
N GLU A 89 -3.64 -6.45 7.14
CA GLU A 89 -2.77 -5.33 6.72
C GLU A 89 -1.37 -5.49 7.32
N GLN A 90 -1.28 -6.04 8.55
CA GLN A 90 0.00 -6.35 9.19
C GLN A 90 0.81 -7.39 8.40
N ILE A 91 0.16 -8.37 7.77
CA ILE A 91 0.85 -9.34 6.89
C ILE A 91 1.48 -8.64 5.69
N GLN A 92 0.78 -7.67 5.08
CA GLN A 92 1.34 -6.87 3.99
C GLN A 92 2.53 -6.03 4.47
N TYR A 93 2.42 -5.40 5.62
CA TYR A 93 3.51 -4.64 6.23
C TYR A 93 4.74 -5.53 6.50
N ASP A 94 4.54 -6.69 7.11
CA ASP A 94 5.61 -7.67 7.34
C ASP A 94 6.26 -8.16 6.04
N ALA A 95 5.46 -8.29 4.97
CA ALA A 95 5.96 -8.60 3.65
C ALA A 95 6.80 -7.45 3.07
N ALA A 96 6.37 -6.21 3.25
CA ALA A 96 7.12 -5.04 2.83
C ALA A 96 8.47 -4.94 3.55
N LEU A 97 8.51 -5.21 4.85
CA LEU A 97 9.75 -5.30 5.62
C LEU A 97 10.68 -6.40 5.07
N ALA A 98 10.14 -7.59 4.80
CA ALA A 98 10.93 -8.70 4.27
C ALA A 98 11.49 -8.42 2.87
N VAL A 99 10.72 -7.76 2.02
CA VAL A 99 11.10 -7.40 0.65
C VAL A 99 12.16 -6.30 0.63
N THR A 100 12.02 -5.27 1.46
CA THR A 100 12.93 -4.11 1.50
C THR A 100 14.14 -4.34 2.40
N GLY A 101 14.06 -5.27 3.35
CA GLY A 101 15.05 -5.43 4.42
C GLY A 101 14.97 -4.35 5.50
N ALA A 102 13.91 -3.56 5.52
CA ALA A 102 13.70 -2.51 6.52
C ALA A 102 13.44 -3.09 7.92
N TRP A 103 13.68 -2.28 8.95
CA TRP A 103 13.48 -2.68 10.34
C TRP A 103 12.02 -2.64 10.75
N HIS A 104 11.68 -3.44 11.72
CA HIS A 104 10.36 -3.37 12.35
C HIS A 104 10.14 -1.97 12.97
N GLY A 105 8.93 -1.42 12.81
CA GLY A 105 8.62 -0.05 13.22
C GLY A 105 8.83 1.01 12.12
N SER A 106 9.35 0.62 10.94
CA SER A 106 9.46 1.52 9.79
C SER A 106 8.09 2.06 9.36
N ASN A 107 8.06 3.30 8.87
CA ASN A 107 6.81 3.93 8.44
C ASN A 107 6.17 3.17 7.27
N ARG A 108 4.96 2.64 7.51
CA ARG A 108 4.20 1.80 6.58
C ARG A 108 3.93 2.51 5.24
N SER A 109 3.50 3.77 5.28
CA SER A 109 3.17 4.53 4.06
C SER A 109 4.39 4.73 3.17
N LYS A 110 5.54 5.06 3.76
CA LYS A 110 6.80 5.23 3.01
C LYS A 110 7.26 3.92 2.38
N LEU A 111 7.15 2.79 3.09
CA LEU A 111 7.47 1.47 2.56
C LEU A 111 6.61 1.11 1.35
N TYR A 112 5.30 1.37 1.44
CA TYR A 112 4.39 1.09 0.34
C TYR A 112 4.63 2.02 -0.85
N GLU A 113 4.92 3.31 -0.61
CA GLU A 113 5.28 4.25 -1.67
C GLU A 113 6.53 3.78 -2.44
N GLU A 114 7.57 3.36 -1.73
CA GLU A 114 8.81 2.86 -2.35
C GLU A 114 8.59 1.56 -3.15
N LEU A 115 7.75 0.65 -2.66
CA LEU A 115 7.43 -0.60 -3.35
C LEU A 115 6.38 -0.44 -4.45
N GLY A 116 5.72 0.73 -4.53
CA GLY A 116 4.56 0.95 -5.39
C GLY A 116 3.39 0.04 -5.02
N TRP A 117 3.20 -0.22 -3.73
CA TRP A 117 2.09 -0.99 -3.22
C TRP A 117 1.00 -0.07 -2.70
N GLU A 118 -0.23 -0.31 -3.10
CA GLU A 118 -1.41 0.24 -2.45
C GLU A 118 -1.68 -0.48 -1.11
N THR A 119 -2.36 0.17 -0.17
CA THR A 119 -2.89 -0.54 1.01
C THR A 119 -3.91 -1.59 0.57
N LEU A 120 -4.11 -2.63 1.37
CA LEU A 120 -5.15 -3.63 1.05
C LEU A 120 -6.56 -3.01 1.09
N SER A 121 -6.76 -1.98 1.92
CA SER A 121 -8.01 -1.23 1.97
C SER A 121 -8.29 -0.50 0.65
N ASP A 122 -7.33 0.27 0.15
CA ASP A 122 -7.43 1.01 -1.11
C ASP A 122 -7.63 0.06 -2.30
N ARG A 123 -6.88 -1.04 -2.31
CA ARG A 123 -7.01 -2.08 -3.32
C ARG A 123 -8.42 -2.68 -3.36
N ARG A 124 -8.99 -2.96 -2.21
CA ARG A 124 -10.34 -3.49 -2.10
C ARG A 124 -11.40 -2.47 -2.48
N LEU A 125 -11.18 -1.20 -2.15
CA LEU A 125 -12.02 -0.10 -2.60
C LEU A 125 -12.01 -0.01 -4.14
N PHE A 126 -10.83 -0.04 -4.76
CA PHE A 126 -10.69 -0.04 -6.23
C PHE A 126 -11.42 -1.22 -6.89
N ARG A 127 -11.24 -2.41 -6.36
CA ARG A 127 -11.89 -3.63 -6.89
C ARG A 127 -13.41 -3.56 -6.75
N ARG A 128 -13.90 -3.11 -5.59
CA ARG A 128 -15.33 -2.96 -5.31
C ARG A 128 -15.98 -1.92 -6.21
N ALA A 129 -15.36 -0.75 -6.37
CA ALA A 129 -15.83 0.30 -7.27
C ALA A 129 -15.85 -0.20 -8.73
N THR A 130 -14.81 -0.91 -9.17
CA THR A 130 -14.75 -1.52 -10.50
C THR A 130 -15.85 -2.57 -10.69
N GLN A 131 -16.14 -3.39 -9.68
CA GLN A 131 -17.21 -4.37 -9.76
C GLN A 131 -18.59 -3.71 -9.84
N LEU A 132 -18.83 -2.66 -9.05
CA LEU A 132 -20.08 -1.90 -9.14
C LEU A 132 -20.23 -1.22 -10.51
N TYR A 133 -19.15 -0.67 -11.08
CA TYR A 133 -19.13 -0.16 -12.44
C TYR A 133 -19.59 -1.22 -13.45
N LYS A 134 -19.07 -2.45 -13.37
CA LYS A 134 -19.48 -3.55 -14.25
C LYS A 134 -20.95 -3.92 -14.10
N ILE A 135 -21.47 -3.93 -12.86
CA ILE A 135 -22.89 -4.20 -12.59
C ILE A 135 -23.75 -3.09 -13.21
N THR A 136 -23.36 -1.85 -13.01
CA THR A 136 -24.09 -0.67 -13.52
C THR A 136 -24.18 -0.64 -15.06
N ASN A 137 -23.14 -1.13 -15.74
CA ASN A 137 -23.06 -1.15 -17.21
C ASN A 137 -23.46 -2.49 -17.83
N ASN A 138 -24.24 -3.31 -17.13
CA ASN A 138 -24.74 -4.61 -17.63
C ASN A 138 -23.62 -5.60 -18.08
N MET A 139 -22.41 -5.47 -17.51
CA MET A 139 -21.29 -6.38 -17.77
C MET A 139 -21.27 -7.59 -16.83
N THR A 140 -22.36 -7.84 -16.12
CA THR A 140 -22.55 -8.91 -15.16
C THR A 140 -23.95 -9.50 -15.29
N PRO A 141 -24.23 -10.67 -14.71
CA PRO A 141 -25.58 -11.26 -14.78
C PRO A 141 -26.67 -10.31 -14.30
N SER A 142 -27.83 -10.33 -14.99
CA SER A 142 -28.95 -9.39 -14.79
C SER A 142 -29.49 -9.38 -13.36
N TYR A 143 -29.46 -10.50 -12.65
CA TYR A 143 -29.91 -10.54 -11.25
C TYR A 143 -29.13 -9.62 -10.31
N LEU A 144 -27.86 -9.29 -10.63
CA LEU A 144 -27.06 -8.32 -9.87
C LEU A 144 -27.50 -6.88 -10.15
N VAL A 145 -27.83 -6.59 -11.41
CA VAL A 145 -28.36 -5.27 -11.83
C VAL A 145 -29.67 -4.98 -11.12
N ASN A 146 -30.55 -5.96 -10.99
CA ASN A 146 -31.83 -5.85 -10.31
C ASN A 146 -31.71 -5.56 -8.79
N LYS A 147 -30.54 -5.69 -8.20
CA LYS A 147 -30.23 -5.33 -6.80
C LYS A 147 -29.81 -3.86 -6.63
N LEU A 148 -29.57 -3.14 -7.72
CA LEU A 148 -29.20 -1.74 -7.64
C LEU A 148 -30.44 -0.89 -7.30
N PRO A 149 -30.32 0.09 -6.39
CA PRO A 149 -31.36 1.05 -6.14
C PRO A 149 -31.48 2.03 -7.32
N PRO A 150 -32.61 2.75 -7.44
CA PRO A 150 -32.75 3.79 -8.44
C PRO A 150 -31.69 4.89 -8.26
N ARG A 151 -31.36 5.57 -9.35
CA ARG A 151 -30.51 6.76 -9.33
C ARG A 151 -31.11 7.86 -8.46
N LYS A 152 -30.25 8.71 -7.89
CA LYS A 152 -30.72 9.95 -7.23
C LYS A 152 -31.37 10.83 -8.30
N ARG A 153 -32.53 11.38 -8.00
CA ARG A 153 -33.15 12.36 -8.89
C ARG A 153 -32.34 13.66 -8.83
N CYS A 154 -31.95 14.18 -9.98
CA CYS A 154 -31.35 15.50 -10.05
C CYS A 154 -32.40 16.54 -9.63
N SER A 155 -32.07 17.38 -8.67
CA SER A 155 -32.78 18.65 -8.47
C SER A 155 -32.30 19.62 -9.56
N LEU A 156 -33.16 20.54 -9.99
CA LEU A 156 -32.81 21.59 -10.96
C LEU A 156 -31.55 22.39 -10.59
N TYR A 157 -31.14 22.36 -9.33
CA TYR A 157 -29.99 23.07 -8.80
C TYR A 157 -28.71 22.21 -8.63
N ASN A 158 -28.79 20.88 -8.82
CA ASN A 158 -27.65 19.97 -8.63
C ASN A 158 -27.57 18.95 -9.76
N ALA A 159 -27.06 19.39 -10.92
CA ALA A 159 -26.83 18.53 -12.09
C ALA A 159 -25.80 17.41 -11.85
N ASP A 160 -24.93 17.59 -10.84
CA ASP A 160 -23.73 16.75 -10.61
C ASP A 160 -24.00 15.36 -10.03
N HIS A 161 -25.25 15.02 -9.71
CA HIS A 161 -25.57 13.74 -9.04
C HIS A 161 -26.31 12.71 -9.91
N SER A 162 -26.41 12.94 -11.22
CA SER A 162 -27.14 12.04 -12.15
C SER A 162 -26.64 10.59 -12.15
N LEU A 163 -25.37 10.39 -11.86
CA LEU A 163 -24.72 9.07 -11.82
C LEU A 163 -24.77 8.41 -10.44
N SER A 164 -25.17 9.13 -9.40
CA SER A 164 -25.23 8.62 -8.03
C SER A 164 -26.46 7.76 -7.79
N PHE A 165 -26.35 6.77 -6.93
CA PHE A 165 -27.45 5.92 -6.51
C PHE A 165 -28.11 6.44 -5.23
N ARG A 166 -29.40 6.16 -5.05
CA ARG A 166 -30.09 6.35 -3.78
C ARG A 166 -29.47 5.39 -2.74
N GLU A 167 -29.19 5.89 -1.55
CA GLU A 167 -28.63 5.08 -0.47
C GLU A 167 -29.62 4.01 0.00
N LEU A 168 -29.09 2.81 0.27
CA LEU A 168 -29.90 1.71 0.79
C LEU A 168 -30.14 1.89 2.30
N ARG A 169 -31.38 1.84 2.74
CA ARG A 169 -31.70 1.86 4.17
C ARG A 169 -31.30 0.53 4.80
N CYS A 170 -30.38 0.61 5.76
CA CYS A 170 -29.83 -0.56 6.45
C CYS A 170 -30.36 -0.63 7.88
N ARG A 171 -31.09 -1.71 8.22
CA ARG A 171 -31.60 -1.95 9.58
C ARG A 171 -30.58 -2.65 10.47
N SER A 172 -29.57 -3.27 9.92
CA SER A 172 -28.51 -3.96 10.64
C SER A 172 -27.12 -3.56 10.15
N SER A 173 -26.15 -3.55 11.06
CA SER A 173 -24.74 -3.28 10.72
C SER A 173 -24.19 -4.29 9.72
N ARG A 174 -24.63 -5.55 9.78
CA ARG A 174 -24.23 -6.59 8.81
C ARG A 174 -24.67 -6.25 7.40
N TYR A 175 -25.92 -5.83 7.21
CA TYR A 175 -26.42 -5.44 5.90
C TYR A 175 -25.71 -4.17 5.42
N ALA A 176 -25.54 -3.16 6.27
CA ALA A 176 -24.80 -1.94 5.95
C ALA A 176 -23.37 -2.23 5.46
N ASN A 177 -22.74 -3.23 6.06
CA ASN A 177 -21.40 -3.69 5.71
C ASN A 177 -21.36 -4.69 4.56
N SER A 178 -22.49 -5.15 4.01
CA SER A 178 -22.49 -6.03 2.84
C SER A 178 -22.07 -5.29 1.56
N PHE A 179 -21.85 -6.04 0.48
CA PHE A 179 -21.31 -5.50 -0.76
C PHE A 179 -22.10 -4.30 -1.29
N PHE A 180 -23.42 -4.41 -1.49
CA PHE A 180 -24.20 -3.39 -2.16
C PHE A 180 -24.25 -2.05 -1.42
N PRO A 181 -24.68 -2.00 -0.12
CA PRO A 181 -24.74 -0.72 0.58
C PRO A 181 -23.39 -0.03 0.66
N ASN A 182 -22.33 -0.80 0.95
CA ASN A 182 -21.00 -0.27 1.07
C ASN A 182 -20.43 0.18 -0.30
N ALA A 183 -20.62 -0.61 -1.37
CA ALA A 183 -20.18 -0.26 -2.70
C ALA A 183 -20.90 0.99 -3.24
N ILE A 184 -22.21 1.12 -2.98
CA ILE A 184 -23.00 2.29 -3.38
C ILE A 184 -22.54 3.56 -2.67
N ASN A 185 -22.26 3.48 -1.36
CA ASN A 185 -21.73 4.61 -0.62
C ASN A 185 -20.36 5.05 -1.17
N SER A 186 -19.44 4.09 -1.36
CA SER A 186 -18.13 4.37 -1.97
C SER A 186 -18.26 4.92 -3.39
N TRP A 187 -19.19 4.40 -4.19
CA TRP A 187 -19.49 4.87 -5.53
C TRP A 187 -19.96 6.33 -5.53
N ASN A 188 -20.92 6.67 -4.70
CA ASN A 188 -21.47 8.01 -4.63
C ASN A 188 -20.39 9.05 -4.30
N ASN A 189 -19.41 8.68 -3.46
CA ASN A 189 -18.28 9.54 -3.13
C ASN A 189 -17.26 9.68 -4.27
N LEU A 190 -17.10 8.63 -5.10
CA LEU A 190 -16.14 8.64 -6.22
C LEU A 190 -16.73 9.28 -7.48
N ILE A 191 -18.02 9.10 -7.73
CA ILE A 191 -18.67 9.48 -9.00
C ILE A 191 -19.07 10.95 -9.06
N CYS A 192 -19.05 11.67 -7.94
CA CYS A 192 -19.42 13.09 -7.88
C CYS A 192 -18.60 13.99 -8.83
N ASN A 193 -17.43 13.54 -9.24
CA ASN A 193 -16.54 14.27 -10.16
C ASN A 193 -16.85 14.01 -11.65
N PHE A 194 -17.87 13.21 -11.97
CA PHE A 194 -18.21 12.86 -13.35
C PHE A 194 -19.59 13.40 -13.75
N THR A 195 -19.63 14.08 -14.86
CA THR A 195 -20.89 14.52 -15.49
C THR A 195 -21.52 13.40 -16.33
N ASN A 196 -20.68 12.61 -17.00
CA ASN A 196 -21.10 11.47 -17.84
C ASN A 196 -20.41 10.19 -17.39
N MET A 197 -21.02 9.02 -17.69
CA MET A 197 -20.43 7.72 -17.38
C MET A 197 -19.17 7.53 -18.23
N PRO A 198 -17.97 7.47 -17.61
CA PRO A 198 -16.72 7.26 -18.34
C PRO A 198 -16.62 5.83 -18.87
N SER A 199 -15.70 5.59 -19.81
CA SER A 199 -15.33 4.23 -20.20
C SER A 199 -14.70 3.47 -19.02
N ILE A 200 -14.69 2.14 -19.08
CA ILE A 200 -14.08 1.32 -18.00
C ILE A 200 -12.59 1.62 -17.80
N LEU A 201 -11.89 2.00 -18.86
CA LEU A 201 -10.46 2.33 -18.81
C LEU A 201 -10.25 3.68 -18.13
N GLU A 202 -11.03 4.69 -18.51
CA GLU A 202 -11.01 6.02 -17.86
C GLU A 202 -11.40 5.93 -16.40
N PHE A 203 -12.45 5.19 -16.08
CA PHE A 203 -12.89 4.96 -14.71
C PHE A 203 -11.79 4.33 -13.85
N LYS A 204 -11.16 3.25 -14.35
CA LYS A 204 -10.04 2.61 -13.64
C LYS A 204 -8.84 3.53 -13.50
N SER A 205 -8.51 4.31 -14.53
CA SER A 205 -7.40 5.25 -14.50
C SER A 205 -7.61 6.33 -13.43
N LEU A 206 -8.79 6.91 -13.39
CA LEU A 206 -9.14 7.94 -12.41
C LEU A 206 -9.16 7.43 -10.97
N ILE A 207 -9.79 6.28 -10.71
CA ILE A 207 -9.74 5.69 -9.36
C ILE A 207 -8.30 5.32 -9.00
N SER A 208 -7.53 4.81 -9.95
CA SER A 208 -6.13 4.47 -9.73
C SER A 208 -5.31 5.70 -9.35
N SER A 209 -5.52 6.84 -9.99
CA SER A 209 -4.82 8.10 -9.65
C SER A 209 -5.19 8.64 -8.27
N LEU A 210 -6.43 8.42 -7.82
CA LEU A 210 -6.90 8.84 -6.49
C LEU A 210 -6.37 7.96 -5.35
N ILE A 211 -6.17 6.67 -5.62
CA ILE A 211 -5.88 5.66 -4.58
C ILE A 211 -4.39 5.28 -4.54
N ARG A 212 -3.72 5.28 -5.69
CA ARG A 212 -2.33 4.78 -5.77
C ARG A 212 -1.31 5.88 -5.51
N PRO A 213 -0.32 5.63 -4.66
CA PRO A 213 0.78 6.55 -4.47
C PRO A 213 1.60 6.68 -5.76
N ASN A 214 2.18 7.85 -5.98
CA ASN A 214 3.13 8.08 -7.09
C ASN A 214 4.32 7.13 -6.95
N HIS A 215 4.44 6.21 -7.90
CA HIS A 215 5.48 5.18 -7.88
C HIS A 215 6.83 5.74 -8.29
N LYS A 216 7.82 5.67 -7.41
CA LYS A 216 9.22 5.93 -7.74
C LYS A 216 9.87 4.63 -8.19
N SER A 217 10.22 4.51 -9.47
CA SER A 217 10.83 3.30 -10.03
C SER A 217 12.29 3.15 -9.56
N THR A 218 12.52 2.39 -8.51
CA THR A 218 13.85 1.97 -8.04
C THR A 218 14.29 0.60 -8.57
N PHE A 219 13.42 -0.09 -9.29
CA PHE A 219 13.67 -1.47 -9.73
C PHE A 219 14.66 -1.63 -10.89
N LYS A 220 15.33 -0.56 -11.32
CA LYS A 220 16.37 -0.63 -12.38
C LYS A 220 17.74 -1.12 -11.87
N ILE A 221 17.93 -1.19 -10.58
CA ILE A 221 19.16 -1.67 -9.96
C ILE A 221 19.05 -3.18 -9.78
N HIS A 222 20.03 -3.95 -10.26
CA HIS A 222 19.96 -5.41 -10.24
C HIS A 222 20.58 -6.06 -9.00
N ASP A 223 21.48 -5.36 -8.30
CA ASP A 223 22.12 -5.87 -7.09
C ASP A 223 21.19 -5.80 -5.88
N PRO A 224 20.83 -6.95 -5.26
CA PRO A 224 19.91 -7.00 -4.12
C PRO A 224 20.41 -6.25 -2.88
N LEU A 225 21.71 -6.24 -2.63
CA LEU A 225 22.31 -5.58 -1.46
C LEU A 225 22.32 -4.06 -1.66
N CYS A 226 22.70 -3.59 -2.84
CA CYS A 226 22.69 -2.17 -3.19
C CYS A 226 21.27 -1.59 -3.11
N ILE A 227 20.27 -2.29 -3.64
CA ILE A 227 18.88 -1.86 -3.55
C ILE A 227 18.42 -1.76 -2.09
N ARG A 228 18.70 -2.76 -1.25
CA ARG A 228 18.30 -2.73 0.16
C ARG A 228 18.95 -1.58 0.91
N PHE A 229 20.24 -1.37 0.69
CA PHE A 229 20.94 -0.26 1.31
C PHE A 229 20.37 1.09 0.86
N LEU A 230 20.04 1.24 -0.42
CA LEU A 230 19.37 2.43 -0.96
C LEU A 230 17.99 2.66 -0.30
N PHE A 231 17.20 1.60 -0.13
CA PHE A 231 15.92 1.71 0.58
C PHE A 231 16.11 2.12 2.05
N MET A 232 17.07 1.51 2.73
CA MET A 232 17.37 1.88 4.11
C MET A 232 17.80 3.35 4.23
N LEU A 233 18.64 3.84 3.31
CA LEU A 233 19.03 5.25 3.28
C LEU A 233 17.84 6.18 3.07
N ARG A 234 16.94 5.85 2.12
CA ARG A 234 15.75 6.65 1.83
C ARG A 234 14.73 6.68 2.95
N LEU A 235 14.63 5.59 3.69
CA LEU A 235 13.71 5.46 4.82
C LEU A 235 14.29 5.94 6.14
N ASN A 236 15.54 6.46 6.15
CA ASN A 236 16.31 6.79 7.35
C ASN A 236 16.44 5.59 8.32
N LEU A 237 16.69 4.41 7.76
CA LEU A 237 16.81 3.14 8.48
C LEU A 237 18.15 2.48 8.22
N SER A 238 19.11 3.21 7.65
CA SER A 238 20.46 2.71 7.39
C SER A 238 21.20 2.43 8.69
N PRO A 239 22.31 1.67 8.66
CA PRO A 239 23.13 1.42 9.85
C PRO A 239 23.92 2.65 10.33
N LEU A 240 23.64 3.84 9.82
CA LEU A 240 24.23 5.12 10.24
C LEU A 240 23.84 5.45 11.68
N ARG A 241 24.74 6.09 12.42
CA ARG A 241 24.56 6.37 13.85
C ARG A 241 23.34 7.23 14.13
N SER A 242 23.08 8.27 13.34
CA SER A 242 21.88 9.10 13.47
C SER A 242 20.60 8.28 13.35
N HIS A 243 20.52 7.38 12.37
CA HIS A 243 19.34 6.53 12.21
C HIS A 243 19.17 5.52 13.35
N LYS A 244 20.26 4.90 13.81
CA LYS A 244 20.23 3.98 14.96
C LYS A 244 19.85 4.70 16.25
N TRP A 245 20.42 5.87 16.50
CA TRP A 245 20.13 6.65 17.68
C TRP A 245 18.65 7.07 17.78
N HIS A 246 18.06 7.53 16.67
CA HIS A 246 16.62 7.86 16.61
C HIS A 246 15.71 6.64 16.81
N HIS A 247 16.22 5.44 16.59
CA HIS A 247 15.50 4.19 16.84
C HIS A 247 15.88 3.51 18.17
N ASN A 248 16.59 4.24 19.06
CA ASN A 248 16.96 3.80 20.41
C ASN A 248 17.78 2.49 20.42
N PHE A 249 18.72 2.32 19.50
CA PHE A 249 19.63 1.17 19.52
C PHE A 249 20.63 1.33 20.67
N ILE A 250 20.75 0.29 21.51
CA ILE A 250 21.60 0.26 22.71
C ILE A 250 23.09 0.44 22.36
N ASP A 251 23.51 -0.04 21.20
CA ASP A 251 24.89 0.05 20.71
C ASP A 251 25.31 1.44 20.19
N THR A 252 24.37 2.39 20.17
CA THR A 252 24.59 3.72 19.59
C THR A 252 24.15 4.81 20.58
N PRO A 253 25.04 5.22 21.52
CA PRO A 253 24.71 6.17 22.57
C PRO A 253 24.58 7.61 22.07
N SER A 254 25.06 7.94 20.87
CA SER A 254 24.95 9.27 20.27
C SER A 254 24.84 9.18 18.75
N GLU A 255 24.24 10.20 18.14
CA GLU A 255 24.13 10.31 16.68
C GLU A 255 25.40 10.80 16.00
N THR A 256 26.41 11.26 16.76
CA THR A 256 27.64 11.87 16.25
C THR A 256 28.46 10.88 15.44
N CYS A 257 28.92 11.29 14.25
CA CYS A 257 29.81 10.52 13.41
C CYS A 257 31.17 10.28 14.09
N THR A 258 31.81 9.18 13.75
CA THR A 258 33.17 8.88 14.21
C THR A 258 34.24 9.89 13.72
N CYS A 259 33.88 10.76 12.76
CA CYS A 259 34.71 11.91 12.37
C CYS A 259 34.61 13.10 13.35
N HIS A 260 33.73 13.06 14.34
CA HIS A 260 33.49 14.06 15.38
C HIS A 260 32.99 15.44 14.93
N HIS A 261 32.60 15.61 13.65
CA HIS A 261 32.14 16.90 13.13
C HIS A 261 30.62 17.11 13.24
N GLU A 262 29.82 16.15 12.77
CA GLU A 262 28.37 16.26 12.67
C GLU A 262 27.69 14.93 13.00
N ALA A 263 26.35 14.93 13.07
CA ALA A 263 25.56 13.72 13.13
C ALA A 263 25.80 12.84 11.89
N GLU A 264 25.92 11.52 12.08
CA GLU A 264 26.11 10.58 10.97
C GLU A 264 24.78 10.27 10.27
N ASP A 265 24.22 11.28 9.62
CA ASP A 265 23.05 11.14 8.76
C ASP A 265 23.44 10.78 7.31
N THR A 266 22.43 10.57 6.46
CA THR A 266 22.62 10.23 5.04
C THR A 266 23.39 11.32 4.30
N THR A 267 23.15 12.59 4.61
CA THR A 267 23.79 13.74 3.96
C THR A 267 25.24 13.85 4.35
N HIS A 268 25.54 13.73 5.65
CA HIS A 268 26.91 13.75 6.16
C HIS A 268 27.72 12.58 5.57
N PHE A 269 27.19 11.36 5.66
CA PHE A 269 27.85 10.15 5.13
C PHE A 269 28.19 10.26 3.64
N LEU A 270 27.20 10.65 2.81
CA LEU A 270 27.37 10.65 1.37
C LEU A 270 28.13 11.88 0.83
N LEU A 271 28.01 13.04 1.45
CA LEU A 271 28.48 14.30 0.86
C LEU A 271 29.57 15.00 1.64
N LYS A 272 29.63 14.85 2.97
CA LYS A 272 30.45 15.72 3.83
C LYS A 272 31.55 14.97 4.59
N CYS A 273 31.30 13.75 5.06
CA CYS A 273 32.19 13.05 5.98
C CYS A 273 33.63 12.91 5.44
N PRO A 274 34.65 13.39 6.15
CA PRO A 274 36.02 13.30 5.70
C PRO A 274 36.53 11.85 5.63
N LEU A 275 36.01 10.94 6.48
CA LEU A 275 36.43 9.52 6.50
C LEU A 275 36.10 8.79 5.19
N TYR A 276 35.10 9.23 4.46
CA TYR A 276 34.62 8.59 3.22
C TYR A 276 35.03 9.35 1.95
N THR A 277 36.00 10.30 2.04
CA THR A 277 36.36 11.16 0.91
C THR A 277 36.87 10.35 -0.29
N THR A 278 37.74 9.37 -0.10
CA THR A 278 38.29 8.49 -1.15
C THR A 278 37.19 7.67 -1.83
N SER A 279 36.32 7.04 -1.04
CA SER A 279 35.21 6.23 -1.55
C SER A 279 34.18 7.12 -2.32
N ARG A 280 33.99 8.33 -1.84
CA ARG A 280 33.11 9.33 -2.47
C ARG A 280 33.65 9.80 -3.80
N LEU A 281 34.95 10.11 -3.89
CA LEU A 281 35.60 10.49 -5.15
C LEU A 281 35.52 9.37 -6.18
N SER A 282 35.76 8.12 -5.77
CA SER A 282 35.56 6.96 -6.64
C SER A 282 34.12 6.80 -7.11
N LEU A 283 33.15 6.97 -6.22
CA LEU A 283 31.72 6.95 -6.55
C LEU A 283 31.36 8.03 -7.56
N PHE A 284 31.82 9.28 -7.35
CA PHE A 284 31.53 10.40 -8.25
C PHE A 284 32.22 10.24 -9.60
N ALA A 285 33.47 9.72 -9.63
CA ALA A 285 34.15 9.42 -10.90
C ALA A 285 33.38 8.35 -11.71
N THR A 286 32.94 7.28 -11.04
CA THR A 286 32.11 6.24 -11.66
C THR A 286 30.78 6.81 -12.16
N ALA A 287 30.11 7.63 -11.37
CA ALA A 287 28.85 8.27 -11.72
C ALA A 287 29.01 9.25 -12.88
N LEU A 288 30.12 10.00 -12.95
CA LEU A 288 30.43 10.89 -14.04
C LEU A 288 30.69 10.11 -15.35
N ASN A 289 31.44 9.01 -15.28
CA ASN A 289 31.66 8.14 -16.43
C ASN A 289 30.36 7.55 -16.97
N LEU A 290 29.45 7.09 -16.08
CA LEU A 290 28.13 6.60 -16.46
C LEU A 290 27.27 7.72 -17.08
N ARG A 291 27.34 8.93 -16.55
CA ARG A 291 26.66 10.10 -17.10
C ARG A 291 27.11 10.40 -18.51
N LEU A 292 28.40 10.48 -18.75
CA LEU A 292 28.99 10.74 -20.07
C LEU A 292 28.62 9.61 -21.05
N LYS A 293 28.70 8.34 -20.60
CA LYS A 293 28.37 7.18 -21.44
C LYS A 293 26.90 7.13 -21.86
N TYR A 294 25.97 7.57 -21.02
CA TYR A 294 24.52 7.44 -21.25
C TYR A 294 23.81 8.78 -21.40
N ASN A 295 24.54 9.90 -21.54
CA ASN A 295 24.01 11.26 -21.68
C ASN A 295 22.94 11.61 -20.62
N LEU A 296 23.18 11.23 -19.36
CA LEU A 296 22.26 11.41 -18.26
C LEU A 296 22.35 12.85 -17.69
N PRO A 297 21.25 13.41 -17.18
CA PRO A 297 21.24 14.74 -16.56
C PRO A 297 22.12 14.82 -15.32
N ASP A 298 22.54 16.03 -14.93
CA ASP A 298 23.53 16.31 -13.89
C ASP A 298 23.26 15.58 -12.55
N LEU A 299 24.15 14.64 -12.21
CA LEU A 299 24.04 13.80 -11.02
C LEU A 299 24.23 14.59 -9.73
N GLN A 300 25.00 15.70 -9.72
CA GLN A 300 25.14 16.54 -8.52
C GLN A 300 23.84 17.27 -8.18
N LYS A 301 23.11 17.75 -9.18
CA LYS A 301 21.74 18.29 -8.99
C LYS A 301 20.73 17.17 -8.67
N ASN A 302 20.90 15.99 -9.26
CA ASN A 302 19.99 14.86 -9.07
C ASN A 302 20.34 13.99 -7.87
N LEU A 303 21.57 13.96 -7.37
CA LEU A 303 21.89 13.36 -6.06
C LEU A 303 21.11 14.08 -4.94
N ARG A 304 20.96 15.40 -5.04
CA ARG A 304 20.00 16.10 -4.17
C ARG A 304 18.55 15.60 -4.37
N VAL A 305 18.13 15.26 -5.56
CA VAL A 305 16.78 14.72 -5.85
C VAL A 305 16.68 13.23 -5.51
N PHE A 306 17.76 12.44 -5.66
CA PHE A 306 17.80 11.03 -5.26
C PHE A 306 17.92 10.82 -3.75
N PHE A 307 18.57 11.74 -3.03
CA PHE A 307 18.87 11.61 -1.61
C PHE A 307 18.29 12.73 -0.73
N VAL A 308 17.85 13.86 -1.29
CA VAL A 308 17.18 14.90 -0.52
C VAL A 308 15.69 14.63 -0.44
N TRP A 309 15.38 13.91 0.57
CA TRP A 309 14.14 14.07 1.29
C TRP A 309 14.09 15.51 1.83
N ARG A 310 13.11 16.31 1.41
CA ARG A 310 12.76 17.50 2.20
C ARG A 310 12.32 16.99 3.58
N PRO A 311 12.92 17.42 4.67
CA PRO A 311 12.28 17.25 5.96
C PRO A 311 10.93 17.95 5.82
N LEU A 312 9.86 17.22 6.01
CA LEU A 312 8.58 17.83 6.32
C LEU A 312 8.84 18.60 7.61
N ASN A 313 8.80 19.94 7.52
CA ASN A 313 8.76 20.77 8.69
C ASN A 313 7.64 20.24 9.59
N ASP A 314 8.02 19.75 10.75
CA ASP A 314 7.16 19.70 11.91
C ASP A 314 6.64 21.13 12.12
N ARG A 315 5.43 21.38 11.69
CA ARG A 315 4.63 22.49 12.17
C ARG A 315 3.44 21.89 12.88
N GLY A 316 3.49 22.07 14.21
CA GLY A 316 2.34 22.12 15.10
C GLY A 316 1.60 20.81 15.36
#